data_853ef8396478e95b03e5868ee22e5d9d
#
_entry.id   853ef8396478e95b03e5868ee22e5d9d
#
_cell.length_a   1.000
_cell.length_b   1.000
_cell.length_c   1.000
_cell.angle_alpha   90.00
_cell.angle_beta   90.00
_cell.angle_gamma   90.00
#
_symmetry.space_group_name_H-M   'P 1'
#
loop_
_entity.id
_entity.type
_entity.pdbx_description
1 polymer ?
#
loop_
_entity_poly.entity_id
_entity_poly.type
_entity_poly.pdbx_seq_one_letter_code
_entity_poly.pdbx_strand_id
1 'polypeptide(L)'
;PRGATPVDFAYAVHTEVGHACTGSKVNGQMVPLRHQITNGDVVEILTQKGHVPNRDWLTFVCTSRARSKIRHWLNLHERQQATEVGRRLVEKEARQFGVSLKKVKDEDWQRVASEYGCGRIEDLYADLGYGKYSVRQILQKATGQELGETPPEKAPTLVSAVKRVLGFGDAAILVKGHGDLMVYRAKCCNPIPGDEIVGYVTRGR
;
A
#
# COMPACT_ATOMS: atom_id res chain seq x y z
N PRO A 1 -32.16 -6.59 3.83
CA PRO A 1 -32.58 -5.44 3.02
C PRO A 1 -32.74 -5.84 1.55
N ARG A 2 -33.59 -5.15 0.80
CA ARG A 2 -33.79 -5.41 -0.63
C ARG A 2 -32.48 -5.15 -1.39
N GLY A 3 -32.05 -6.08 -2.23
CA GLY A 3 -30.79 -6.02 -2.95
C GLY A 3 -29.55 -6.44 -2.13
N ALA A 4 -29.73 -6.98 -0.93
CA ALA A 4 -28.64 -7.49 -0.13
C ALA A 4 -27.88 -8.62 -0.84
N THR A 5 -26.58 -8.67 -0.63
CA THR A 5 -25.68 -9.67 -1.20
C THR A 5 -25.23 -10.67 -0.14
N PRO A 6 -24.64 -11.83 -0.50
CA PRO A 6 -24.03 -12.74 0.45
C PRO A 6 -22.99 -12.08 1.37
N VAL A 7 -22.25 -11.08 0.89
CA VAL A 7 -21.32 -10.30 1.72
C VAL A 7 -22.08 -9.51 2.79
N ASP A 8 -23.19 -8.84 2.41
CA ASP A 8 -24.05 -8.15 3.37
C ASP A 8 -24.58 -9.09 4.44
N PHE A 9 -24.98 -10.30 4.04
CA PHE A 9 -25.47 -11.34 4.94
C PHE A 9 -24.36 -11.81 5.87
N ALA A 10 -23.15 -12.08 5.36
CA ALA A 10 -21.99 -12.47 6.16
C ALA A 10 -21.68 -11.46 7.27
N TYR A 11 -21.69 -10.16 6.95
CA TYR A 11 -21.50 -9.07 7.94
C TYR A 11 -22.71 -8.89 8.87
N ALA A 12 -23.89 -9.31 8.47
CA ALA A 12 -25.05 -9.33 9.36
C ALA A 12 -24.93 -10.42 10.42
N VAL A 13 -24.36 -11.58 10.06
CA VAL A 13 -24.10 -12.69 10.98
C VAL A 13 -22.99 -12.31 11.97
N HIS A 14 -21.78 -12.08 11.48
CA HIS A 14 -20.64 -11.65 12.30
C HIS A 14 -19.60 -10.92 11.45
N THR A 15 -18.90 -9.96 12.08
CA THR A 15 -17.86 -9.17 11.38
C THR A 15 -16.73 -10.06 10.85
N GLU A 16 -16.28 -11.06 11.64
CA GLU A 16 -15.21 -11.97 11.21
C GLU A 16 -15.64 -12.90 10.08
N VAL A 17 -16.91 -13.36 10.09
CA VAL A 17 -17.47 -14.12 8.98
C VAL A 17 -17.46 -13.28 7.70
N GLY A 18 -17.83 -12.00 7.82
CA GLY A 18 -17.75 -11.05 6.73
C GLY A 18 -16.32 -10.87 6.21
N HIS A 19 -15.34 -10.70 7.11
CA HIS A 19 -13.94 -10.55 6.72
C HIS A 19 -13.36 -11.81 6.07
N ALA A 20 -13.72 -12.98 6.58
CA ALA A 20 -13.22 -14.27 6.09
C ALA A 20 -13.99 -14.82 4.88
N CYS A 21 -14.98 -14.11 4.38
CA CYS A 21 -15.86 -14.57 3.29
C CYS A 21 -15.08 -14.71 1.97
N THR A 22 -15.04 -15.94 1.41
CA THR A 22 -14.39 -16.23 0.13
C THR A 22 -15.37 -16.61 -0.97
N GLY A 23 -16.56 -17.08 -0.58
CA GLY A 23 -17.58 -17.54 -1.51
C GLY A 23 -18.92 -17.71 -0.83
N SER A 24 -19.94 -18.05 -1.60
CA SER A 24 -21.28 -18.28 -1.09
C SER A 24 -22.03 -19.29 -1.93
N LYS A 25 -22.95 -20.00 -1.26
CA LYS A 25 -23.98 -20.80 -1.92
C LYS A 25 -25.35 -20.24 -1.57
N VAL A 26 -26.23 -20.23 -2.53
CA VAL A 26 -27.63 -19.90 -2.35
C VAL A 26 -28.46 -21.08 -2.84
N ASN A 27 -29.32 -21.61 -1.98
CA ASN A 27 -30.13 -22.80 -2.25
C ASN A 27 -29.28 -24.00 -2.73
N GLY A 28 -28.09 -24.18 -2.14
CA GLY A 28 -27.14 -25.23 -2.48
C GLY A 28 -26.27 -25.00 -3.72
N GLN A 29 -26.50 -23.93 -4.49
CA GLN A 29 -25.72 -23.61 -5.68
C GLN A 29 -24.70 -22.51 -5.40
N MET A 30 -23.46 -22.67 -5.94
CA MET A 30 -22.42 -21.64 -5.87
C MET A 30 -22.85 -20.40 -6.66
N VAL A 31 -22.81 -19.24 -5.99
CA VAL A 31 -23.13 -17.95 -6.59
C VAL A 31 -22.00 -16.94 -6.37
N PRO A 32 -21.86 -15.97 -7.27
CA PRO A 32 -20.92 -14.84 -7.06
C PRO A 32 -21.30 -14.04 -5.81
N LEU A 33 -20.31 -13.46 -5.11
CA LEU A 33 -20.53 -12.64 -3.92
C LEU A 33 -21.38 -11.39 -4.17
N ARG A 34 -21.52 -10.95 -5.42
CA ARG A 34 -22.41 -9.85 -5.86
C ARG A 34 -23.84 -10.28 -6.18
N HIS A 35 -24.15 -11.57 -6.05
CA HIS A 35 -25.50 -12.09 -6.26
C HIS A 35 -26.49 -11.41 -5.30
N GLN A 36 -27.67 -11.06 -5.77
CA GLN A 36 -28.72 -10.49 -4.92
C GLN A 36 -29.55 -11.61 -4.30
N ILE A 37 -29.54 -11.68 -2.98
CA ILE A 37 -30.35 -12.65 -2.23
C ILE A 37 -31.79 -12.16 -2.08
N THR A 38 -32.72 -13.10 -2.10
CA THR A 38 -34.16 -12.86 -1.97
C THR A 38 -34.71 -13.46 -0.68
N ASN A 39 -35.94 -13.09 -0.35
CA ASN A 39 -36.63 -13.67 0.82
C ASN A 39 -36.88 -15.16 0.59
N GLY A 40 -36.56 -15.97 1.59
CA GLY A 40 -36.68 -17.41 1.54
C GLY A 40 -35.44 -18.16 1.06
N ASP A 41 -34.41 -17.45 0.57
CA ASP A 41 -33.16 -18.10 0.19
C ASP A 41 -32.42 -18.67 1.38
N VAL A 42 -31.89 -19.87 1.22
CA VAL A 42 -30.96 -20.51 2.14
C VAL A 42 -29.52 -20.13 1.72
N VAL A 43 -28.85 -19.34 2.54
CA VAL A 43 -27.52 -18.80 2.23
C VAL A 43 -26.44 -19.46 3.08
N GLU A 44 -25.45 -20.07 2.44
CA GLU A 44 -24.24 -20.58 3.06
C GLU A 44 -23.07 -19.66 2.72
N ILE A 45 -22.32 -19.21 3.75
CA ILE A 45 -21.10 -18.41 3.56
C ILE A 45 -19.88 -19.30 3.70
N LEU A 46 -19.06 -19.33 2.67
CA LEU A 46 -17.77 -20.02 2.71
C LEU A 46 -16.71 -19.06 3.22
N THR A 47 -15.99 -19.50 4.25
CA THR A 47 -14.95 -18.70 4.89
C THR A 47 -13.61 -19.39 4.79
N GLN A 48 -12.55 -18.60 4.70
CA GLN A 48 -11.16 -19.08 4.73
C GLN A 48 -10.37 -18.27 5.74
N LYS A 49 -9.63 -18.97 6.60
CA LYS A 49 -8.75 -18.33 7.58
C LYS A 49 -7.67 -17.51 6.86
N GLY A 50 -7.49 -16.25 7.27
CA GLY A 50 -6.52 -15.34 6.67
C GLY A 50 -7.02 -14.61 5.41
N HIS A 51 -8.25 -14.90 4.96
CA HIS A 51 -8.87 -14.08 3.91
C HIS A 51 -9.21 -12.69 4.44
N VAL A 52 -9.20 -11.71 3.55
CA VAL A 52 -9.36 -10.29 3.89
C VAL A 52 -10.38 -9.63 2.96
N PRO A 53 -11.10 -8.60 3.43
CA PRO A 53 -12.05 -7.87 2.61
C PRO A 53 -11.39 -7.21 1.40
N ASN A 54 -12.09 -7.25 0.25
CA ASN A 54 -11.66 -6.57 -0.95
C ASN A 54 -12.36 -5.21 -1.08
N ARG A 55 -11.64 -4.20 -1.58
CA ARG A 55 -12.18 -2.87 -1.88
C ARG A 55 -13.33 -2.92 -2.89
N ASP A 56 -13.29 -3.86 -3.84
CA ASP A 56 -14.33 -4.05 -4.84
C ASP A 56 -15.70 -4.40 -4.25
N TRP A 57 -15.73 -4.98 -3.03
CA TRP A 57 -16.99 -5.26 -2.34
C TRP A 57 -17.81 -4.02 -2.06
N LEU A 58 -17.15 -2.86 -1.88
CA LEU A 58 -17.84 -1.58 -1.67
C LEU A 58 -18.71 -1.15 -2.85
N THR A 59 -18.48 -1.70 -4.06
CA THR A 59 -19.24 -1.36 -5.26
C THR A 59 -20.61 -2.01 -5.29
N PHE A 60 -20.79 -3.17 -4.64
CA PHE A 60 -22.01 -3.95 -4.70
C PHE A 60 -22.69 -4.20 -3.35
N VAL A 61 -22.00 -4.06 -2.22
CA VAL A 61 -22.66 -4.17 -0.91
C VAL A 61 -23.67 -3.03 -0.72
N CYS A 62 -24.86 -3.35 -0.22
CA CYS A 62 -25.90 -2.36 -0.06
C CYS A 62 -26.16 -1.95 1.38
N THR A 63 -25.78 -2.78 2.38
CA THR A 63 -26.01 -2.43 3.78
C THR A 63 -24.95 -1.46 4.31
N SER A 64 -25.40 -0.48 5.09
CA SER A 64 -24.50 0.47 5.77
C SER A 64 -23.53 -0.24 6.73
N ARG A 65 -23.99 -1.33 7.37
CA ARG A 65 -23.18 -2.14 8.29
C ARG A 65 -22.00 -2.78 7.56
N ALA A 66 -22.23 -3.52 6.45
CA ALA A 66 -21.15 -4.15 5.68
C ALA A 66 -20.19 -3.09 5.15
N ARG A 67 -20.72 -2.02 4.53
CA ARG A 67 -19.93 -0.93 3.96
C ARG A 67 -19.04 -0.26 5.01
N SER A 68 -19.56 0.03 6.19
CA SER A 68 -18.80 0.65 7.29
C SER A 68 -17.69 -0.29 7.79
N LYS A 69 -17.99 -1.58 8.00
CA LYS A 69 -17.01 -2.56 8.47
C LYS A 69 -15.90 -2.80 7.46
N ILE A 70 -16.23 -2.91 6.18
CA ILE A 70 -15.24 -3.06 5.09
C ILE A 70 -14.34 -1.83 5.02
N ARG A 71 -14.91 -0.61 5.00
CA ARG A 71 -14.13 0.63 4.98
C ARG A 71 -13.21 0.75 6.19
N HIS A 72 -13.71 0.46 7.38
CA HIS A 72 -12.91 0.51 8.60
C HIS A 72 -11.70 -0.44 8.51
N TRP A 73 -11.93 -1.67 8.06
CA TRP A 73 -10.86 -2.66 7.91
C TRP A 73 -9.83 -2.22 6.87
N LEU A 74 -10.27 -1.76 5.70
CA LEU A 74 -9.39 -1.28 4.63
C LEU A 74 -8.53 -0.10 5.09
N ASN A 75 -9.15 0.89 5.73
CA ASN A 75 -8.43 2.06 6.23
C ASN A 75 -7.39 1.69 7.29
N LEU A 76 -7.74 0.77 8.21
CA LEU A 76 -6.80 0.30 9.22
C LEU A 76 -5.61 -0.41 8.59
N HIS A 77 -5.87 -1.28 7.62
CA HIS A 77 -4.83 -2.04 6.93
C HIS A 77 -3.93 -1.15 6.07
N GLU A 78 -4.52 -0.21 5.32
CA GLU A 78 -3.77 0.79 4.54
C GLU A 78 -2.88 1.64 5.44
N ARG A 79 -3.39 2.06 6.61
CA ARG A 79 -2.59 2.81 7.58
C ARG A 79 -1.43 1.99 8.14
N GLN A 80 -1.65 0.72 8.45
CA GLN A 80 -0.57 -0.18 8.90
C GLN A 80 0.50 -0.35 7.82
N GLN A 81 0.10 -0.56 6.57
CA GLN A 81 1.04 -0.64 5.45
C GLN A 81 1.80 0.67 5.26
N ALA A 82 1.13 1.81 5.32
CA ALA A 82 1.77 3.12 5.22
C ALA A 82 2.78 3.34 6.36
N THR A 83 2.45 2.96 7.59
CA THR A 83 3.37 3.03 8.73
C THR A 83 4.63 2.20 8.49
N GLU A 84 4.48 0.98 8.00
CA GLU A 84 5.61 0.11 7.68
C GLU A 84 6.48 0.67 6.54
N VAL A 85 5.86 1.19 5.49
CA VAL A 85 6.57 1.87 4.39
C VAL A 85 7.31 3.09 4.92
N GLY A 86 6.67 3.93 5.72
CA GLY A 86 7.29 5.11 6.32
C GLY A 86 8.50 4.75 7.20
N ARG A 87 8.39 3.71 8.02
CA ARG A 87 9.51 3.21 8.84
C ARG A 87 10.69 2.78 7.96
N ARG A 88 10.43 2.01 6.91
CA ARG A 88 11.48 1.59 5.96
C ARG A 88 12.12 2.77 5.24
N LEU A 89 11.35 3.78 4.88
CA LEU A 89 11.88 5.00 4.27
C LEU A 89 12.82 5.74 5.21
N VAL A 90 12.44 5.90 6.49
CA VAL A 90 13.28 6.50 7.53
C VAL A 90 14.57 5.70 7.72
N GLU A 91 14.50 4.37 7.82
CA GLU A 91 15.67 3.51 7.95
C GLU A 91 16.60 3.59 6.74
N LYS A 92 16.04 3.61 5.54
CA LYS A 92 16.81 3.73 4.30
C LYS A 92 17.56 5.05 4.25
N GLU A 93 16.85 6.15 4.50
CA GLU A 93 17.43 7.50 4.47
C GLU A 93 18.50 7.67 5.58
N ALA A 94 18.22 7.19 6.79
CA ALA A 94 19.19 7.22 7.89
C ALA A 94 20.49 6.47 7.54
N ARG A 95 20.40 5.32 6.86
CA ARG A 95 21.56 4.57 6.39
C ARG A 95 22.36 5.34 5.32
N GLN A 96 21.66 6.03 4.41
CA GLN A 96 22.30 6.83 3.35
C GLN A 96 23.12 7.98 3.93
N PHE A 97 22.60 8.63 4.97
CA PHE A 97 23.29 9.74 5.65
C PHE A 97 24.21 9.31 6.81
N GLY A 98 24.35 8.01 7.06
CA GLY A 98 25.18 7.48 8.15
C GLY A 98 24.64 7.80 9.55
N VAL A 99 23.34 8.11 9.65
CA VAL A 99 22.66 8.42 10.91
C VAL A 99 22.28 7.14 11.63
N SER A 100 22.68 7.02 12.89
CA SER A 100 22.27 5.88 13.73
C SER A 100 20.94 6.17 14.43
N LEU A 101 19.86 5.58 13.97
CA LEU A 101 18.54 5.72 14.58
C LEU A 101 18.50 5.25 16.05
N LYS A 102 19.39 4.34 16.44
CA LYS A 102 19.49 3.86 17.84
C LYS A 102 19.94 4.95 18.83
N LYS A 103 20.54 6.03 18.35
CA LYS A 103 20.99 7.16 19.17
C LYS A 103 19.91 8.23 19.36
N VAL A 104 18.86 8.20 18.54
CA VAL A 104 17.74 9.13 18.65
C VAL A 104 16.78 8.60 19.71
N LYS A 105 16.51 9.41 20.73
CA LYS A 105 15.62 9.05 21.83
C LYS A 105 14.16 9.11 21.38
N ASP A 106 13.32 8.30 22.02
CA ASP A 106 11.87 8.33 21.77
C ASP A 106 11.25 9.71 22.04
N GLU A 107 11.82 10.47 22.98
CA GLU A 107 11.42 11.83 23.28
C GLU A 107 11.60 12.79 22.08
N ASP A 108 12.71 12.63 21.34
CA ASP A 108 12.99 13.44 20.14
C ASP A 108 12.02 13.10 19.02
N TRP A 109 11.73 11.82 18.83
CA TRP A 109 10.69 11.37 17.89
C TRP A 109 9.31 11.89 18.26
N GLN A 110 8.95 11.86 19.54
CA GLN A 110 7.66 12.36 20.02
C GLN A 110 7.56 13.87 19.86
N ARG A 111 8.64 14.62 20.12
CA ARG A 111 8.69 16.07 19.87
C ARG A 111 8.45 16.37 18.40
N VAL A 112 9.18 15.69 17.49
CA VAL A 112 9.01 15.88 16.05
C VAL A 112 7.60 15.48 15.62
N ALA A 113 7.04 14.37 16.11
CA ALA A 113 5.67 13.99 15.81
C ALA A 113 4.68 15.09 16.19
N SER A 114 4.84 15.67 17.38
CA SER A 114 3.98 16.76 17.87
C SER A 114 4.09 18.02 17.00
N GLU A 115 5.28 18.37 16.52
CA GLU A 115 5.48 19.51 15.61
C GLU A 115 4.74 19.34 14.27
N TYR A 116 4.58 18.09 13.79
CA TYR A 116 3.82 17.77 12.59
C TYR A 116 2.34 17.47 12.86
N GLY A 117 1.87 17.72 14.09
CA GLY A 117 0.48 17.50 14.47
C GLY A 117 0.10 16.02 14.66
N CYS A 118 1.08 15.14 14.78
CA CYS A 118 0.88 13.73 15.04
C CYS A 118 0.90 13.45 16.55
N GLY A 119 -0.13 12.78 17.05
CA GLY A 119 -0.22 12.44 18.49
C GLY A 119 0.72 11.31 18.89
N ARG A 120 1.13 10.47 17.94
CA ARG A 120 1.99 9.30 18.15
C ARG A 120 3.03 9.18 17.04
N ILE A 121 4.12 8.51 17.33
CA ILE A 121 5.22 8.26 16.37
C ILE A 121 4.72 7.42 15.17
N GLU A 122 3.81 6.47 15.42
CA GLU A 122 3.22 5.64 14.35
C GLU A 122 2.44 6.48 13.34
N ASP A 123 1.79 7.55 13.80
CA ASP A 123 1.04 8.46 12.95
C ASP A 123 1.98 9.24 12.03
N LEU A 124 3.15 9.66 12.56
CA LEU A 124 4.21 10.28 11.77
C LEU A 124 4.77 9.32 10.70
N TYR A 125 5.01 8.06 11.05
CA TYR A 125 5.44 7.04 10.07
C TYR A 125 4.36 6.79 9.01
N ALA A 126 3.08 6.75 9.38
CA ALA A 126 2.00 6.61 8.40
C ALA A 126 1.98 7.80 7.42
N ASP A 127 2.08 9.03 7.94
CA ASP A 127 2.12 10.25 7.13
C ASP A 127 3.35 10.28 6.20
N LEU A 128 4.50 9.77 6.65
CA LEU A 128 5.68 9.56 5.81
C LEU A 128 5.44 8.51 4.72
N GLY A 129 4.77 7.41 5.05
CA GLY A 129 4.42 6.36 4.10
C GLY A 129 3.43 6.83 3.03
N TYR A 130 2.56 7.79 3.37
CA TYR A 130 1.69 8.48 2.42
C TYR A 130 2.40 9.58 1.60
N GLY A 131 3.69 9.84 1.87
CA GLY A 131 4.45 10.88 1.19
C GLY A 131 4.05 12.32 1.56
N LYS A 132 3.40 12.50 2.71
CA LYS A 132 2.91 13.82 3.15
C LYS A 132 4.04 14.75 3.60
N TYR A 133 5.12 14.17 4.12
CA TYR A 133 6.28 14.90 4.61
C TYR A 133 7.58 14.32 4.04
N SER A 134 8.62 15.16 4.00
CA SER A 134 9.97 14.73 3.62
C SER A 134 10.65 13.98 4.76
N VAL A 135 11.08 12.74 4.48
CA VAL A 135 11.82 11.90 5.44
C VAL A 135 13.07 12.61 5.94
N ARG A 136 13.78 13.28 5.04
CA ARG A 136 15.01 14.01 5.35
C ARG A 136 14.79 15.12 6.37
N GLN A 137 13.75 15.95 6.17
CA GLN A 137 13.43 17.03 7.12
C GLN A 137 13.10 16.49 8.51
N ILE A 138 12.38 15.37 8.56
CA ILE A 138 12.05 14.72 9.83
C ILE A 138 13.29 14.15 10.50
N LEU A 139 14.20 13.51 9.75
CA LEU A 139 15.48 13.02 10.29
C LEU A 139 16.36 14.16 10.80
N GLN A 140 16.48 15.27 10.08
CA GLN A 140 17.24 16.45 10.53
C GLN A 140 16.72 16.96 11.87
N LYS A 141 15.41 17.08 12.01
CA LYS A 141 14.78 17.54 13.25
C LYS A 141 14.92 16.55 14.41
N ALA A 142 14.82 15.25 14.12
CA ALA A 142 14.92 14.21 15.14
C ALA A 142 16.36 14.04 15.65
N THR A 143 17.36 14.26 14.78
CA THR A 143 18.78 14.11 15.12
C THR A 143 19.46 15.41 15.54
N GLY A 144 18.85 16.55 15.22
CA GLY A 144 19.47 17.87 15.40
C GLY A 144 20.69 18.11 14.50
N GLN A 145 20.93 17.25 13.51
CA GLN A 145 22.06 17.34 12.58
C GLN A 145 21.58 17.87 11.22
N GLU A 146 22.27 18.85 10.66
CA GLU A 146 22.08 19.22 9.27
C GLU A 146 22.58 18.08 8.37
N LEU A 147 21.65 17.36 7.76
CA LEU A 147 21.97 16.37 6.74
C LEU A 147 22.36 17.12 5.47
N GLY A 148 23.64 17.10 5.10
CA GLY A 148 24.19 17.79 3.91
C GLY A 148 23.39 17.50 2.65
N GLU A 149 23.55 18.33 1.61
CA GLU A 149 22.91 18.11 0.31
C GLU A 149 23.24 16.70 -0.19
N THR A 150 22.24 16.01 -0.74
CA THR A 150 22.25 14.60 -1.20
C THR A 150 23.59 13.90 -1.12
N PRO A 151 23.69 12.73 -0.41
CA PRO A 151 24.94 11.97 -0.45
C PRO A 151 25.29 11.75 -1.93
N PRO A 152 26.56 11.91 -2.32
CA PRO A 152 26.95 11.63 -3.68
C PRO A 152 26.45 10.21 -4.00
N GLU A 153 25.64 10.10 -5.05
CA GLU A 153 25.22 8.83 -5.58
C GLU A 153 26.48 7.97 -5.63
N LYS A 154 26.56 6.92 -4.79
CA LYS A 154 27.75 6.07 -4.73
C LYS A 154 28.02 5.67 -6.16
N ALA A 155 29.14 6.14 -6.71
CA ALA A 155 29.57 5.78 -8.04
C ALA A 155 29.36 4.27 -8.20
N PRO A 156 28.75 3.80 -9.28
CA PRO A 156 28.37 2.42 -9.43
C PRO A 156 29.60 1.57 -9.18
N THR A 157 29.57 0.75 -8.14
CA THR A 157 30.63 -0.22 -7.87
C THR A 157 30.82 -1.03 -9.15
N LEU A 158 32.06 -1.37 -9.50
CA LEU A 158 32.40 -2.15 -10.70
C LEU A 158 31.48 -3.36 -10.89
N VAL A 159 30.99 -3.97 -9.79
CA VAL A 159 30.00 -5.05 -9.79
C VAL A 159 28.63 -4.62 -10.33
N SER A 160 28.15 -3.40 -10.04
CA SER A 160 26.89 -2.89 -10.57
C SER A 160 27.01 -2.44 -12.02
N ALA A 161 28.17 -1.98 -12.44
CA ALA A 161 28.46 -1.65 -13.83
C ALA A 161 28.53 -2.95 -14.68
N VAL A 162 29.15 -4.00 -14.18
CA VAL A 162 29.21 -5.31 -14.84
C VAL A 162 27.81 -5.96 -14.93
N LYS A 163 26.98 -5.81 -13.87
CA LYS A 163 25.58 -6.30 -13.92
C LYS A 163 24.73 -5.58 -14.97
N ARG A 164 24.98 -4.29 -15.21
CA ARG A 164 24.32 -3.51 -16.29
C ARG A 164 24.75 -3.96 -17.69
N VAL A 165 26.04 -4.29 -17.85
CA VAL A 165 26.60 -4.72 -19.15
C VAL A 165 26.19 -6.17 -19.49
N LEU A 166 26.00 -7.03 -18.48
CA LEU A 166 25.62 -8.44 -18.66
C LEU A 166 24.11 -8.68 -18.71
N GLY A 167 23.26 -7.63 -18.66
CA GLY A 167 21.81 -7.77 -18.85
C GLY A 167 21.05 -8.51 -17.74
N PHE A 168 21.68 -8.74 -16.57
CA PHE A 168 21.03 -9.31 -15.39
C PHE A 168 20.44 -8.21 -14.49
N GLY A 169 19.42 -7.54 -14.94
CA GLY A 169 18.64 -6.56 -14.18
C GLY A 169 17.39 -6.20 -14.96
N ASP A 170 16.31 -5.90 -14.27
CA ASP A 170 15.11 -5.35 -14.91
C ASP A 170 15.52 -4.23 -15.85
N ALA A 171 15.34 -4.45 -17.16
CA ALA A 171 15.72 -3.50 -18.18
C ALA A 171 14.95 -2.18 -17.90
N ALA A 172 15.64 -1.20 -17.35
CA ALA A 172 15.09 0.12 -17.14
C ALA A 172 14.68 0.68 -18.51
N ILE A 173 13.40 0.94 -18.69
CA ILE A 173 12.89 1.59 -19.89
C ILE A 173 13.38 3.03 -19.84
N LEU A 174 14.34 3.39 -20.70
CA LEU A 174 14.85 4.74 -20.84
C LEU A 174 13.90 5.54 -21.73
N VAL A 175 13.23 6.53 -21.15
CA VAL A 175 12.45 7.51 -21.91
C VAL A 175 13.38 8.65 -22.31
N LYS A 176 13.61 8.86 -23.61
CA LYS A 176 14.43 10.00 -24.11
C LYS A 176 13.87 11.32 -23.58
N GLY A 177 14.67 12.03 -22.80
CA GLY A 177 14.35 13.38 -22.32
C GLY A 177 13.86 13.52 -20.87
N HIS A 178 13.61 12.42 -20.15
CA HIS A 178 13.16 12.47 -18.76
C HIS A 178 13.81 11.35 -17.94
N GLY A 179 14.76 11.71 -17.05
CA GLY A 179 15.52 10.77 -16.24
C GLY A 179 14.81 10.19 -15.02
N ASP A 180 13.70 10.79 -14.57
CA ASP A 180 13.06 10.48 -13.28
C ASP A 180 11.61 9.98 -13.39
N LEU A 181 11.19 9.46 -14.54
CA LEU A 181 9.85 8.91 -14.69
C LEU A 181 9.79 7.47 -14.17
N MET A 182 8.89 7.20 -13.21
CA MET A 182 8.54 5.83 -12.82
C MET A 182 7.76 5.19 -13.96
N VAL A 183 8.36 4.20 -14.62
CA VAL A 183 7.78 3.50 -15.75
C VAL A 183 7.30 2.12 -15.31
N TYR A 184 6.02 1.80 -15.58
CA TYR A 184 5.44 0.49 -15.33
C TYR A 184 5.17 -0.21 -16.67
N ARG A 185 5.61 -1.45 -16.80
CA ARG A 185 5.25 -2.28 -17.95
C ARG A 185 3.79 -2.70 -17.87
N ALA A 186 3.07 -2.55 -18.98
CA ALA A 186 1.72 -3.08 -19.10
C ALA A 186 1.75 -4.62 -19.06
N LYS A 187 1.00 -5.20 -18.13
CA LYS A 187 0.92 -6.67 -17.97
C LYS A 187 0.12 -7.36 -19.09
N CYS A 188 -0.65 -6.59 -19.86
CA CYS A 188 -1.51 -7.12 -20.93
C CYS A 188 -0.73 -7.51 -22.20
N CYS A 189 0.38 -6.84 -22.51
CA CYS A 189 1.16 -7.04 -23.75
C CYS A 189 2.60 -7.45 -23.50
N ASN A 190 3.11 -7.34 -22.28
CA ASN A 190 4.43 -7.77 -21.83
C ASN A 190 5.56 -7.51 -22.87
N PRO A 191 5.80 -6.23 -23.26
CA PRO A 191 6.71 -5.89 -24.33
C PRO A 191 8.15 -6.35 -24.04
N ILE A 192 8.85 -6.82 -25.06
CA ILE A 192 10.26 -7.22 -24.99
C ILE A 192 11.18 -6.12 -25.53
N PRO A 193 12.48 -6.15 -25.20
CA PRO A 193 13.44 -5.17 -25.73
C PRO A 193 13.47 -5.22 -27.27
N GLY A 194 13.19 -4.08 -27.92
CA GLY A 194 13.12 -3.93 -29.37
C GLY A 194 11.71 -3.70 -29.92
N ASP A 195 10.67 -3.94 -29.13
CA ASP A 195 9.30 -3.62 -29.54
C ASP A 195 9.08 -2.10 -29.61
N GLU A 196 8.35 -1.65 -30.64
CA GLU A 196 7.82 -0.29 -30.67
C GLU A 196 6.67 -0.18 -29.67
N ILE A 197 6.85 0.66 -28.63
CA ILE A 197 5.88 0.86 -27.56
C ILE A 197 5.43 2.31 -27.49
N VAL A 198 4.14 2.49 -27.16
CA VAL A 198 3.56 3.79 -26.84
C VAL A 198 3.25 3.84 -25.36
N GLY A 199 3.78 4.83 -24.66
CA GLY A 199 3.55 5.05 -23.25
C GLY A 199 2.63 6.24 -22.99
N TYR A 200 1.81 6.17 -21.95
CA TYR A 200 1.01 7.28 -21.46
C TYR A 200 1.64 7.85 -20.19
N VAL A 201 1.85 9.17 -20.16
CA VAL A 201 2.27 9.86 -18.95
C VAL A 201 1.03 10.18 -18.12
N THR A 202 0.85 9.49 -17.00
CA THR A 202 -0.18 9.84 -16.02
C THR A 202 0.43 10.78 -14.98
N ARG A 203 -0.12 11.98 -14.83
CA ARG A 203 0.16 12.81 -13.65
C ARG A 203 -0.51 12.11 -12.48
N GLY A 204 0.29 11.52 -11.58
CA GLY A 204 -0.19 10.73 -10.46
C GLY A 204 -1.27 11.47 -9.67
N ARG A 205 -2.40 10.80 -9.50
CA ARG A 205 -3.40 11.07 -8.46
C ARG A 205 -3.35 9.95 -7.45
#